data_d9a887f73ddfc73c7b029807cf7896f0
#
_entry.id   d9a887f73ddfc73c7b029807cf7896f0
#
_cell.length_a   1.000
_cell.length_b   1.000
_cell.length_c   1.000
_cell.angle_alpha   90.00
_cell.angle_beta   90.00
_cell.angle_gamma   90.00
#
_symmetry.space_group_name_H-M   'P 1'
#
loop_
_entity.id
_entity.type
_entity.pdbx_description
1 polymer ?
#
loop_
_entity_poly.entity_id
_entity_poly.type
_entity_poly.pdbx_seq_one_letter_code
_entity_poly.pdbx_strand_id
1 'polypeptide(L)'
;MIGEVCAECKNYFIQKDVDIHVSNYTVTNHQIGPVPFLKNGQYYRIVGSALNDGVYKHGTDDLQLQDEEFYGAVWAMRVPRDFVELVSEIEAWESEHSAALNGPFSSESFDNYSYTLAKSEGGGAYTWKDHFKGKLNGYRRLFLP
;
A
#
# COMPACT_ATOMS: atom_id res chain seq x y z
N MET A 1 -0.61 -2.44 3.75
CA MET A 1 -0.44 -3.21 2.48
C MET A 1 -0.81 -2.43 1.23
N ILE A 2 -1.88 -1.65 1.25
CA ILE A 2 -2.28 -0.90 0.04
C ILE A 2 -1.16 0.03 -0.49
N GLY A 3 -0.43 0.68 0.41
CA GLY A 3 0.68 1.54 0.01
C GLY A 3 1.79 0.78 -0.72
N GLU A 4 2.08 -0.43 -0.28
CA GLU A 4 3.09 -1.29 -0.90
C GLU A 4 2.64 -1.76 -2.28
N VAL A 5 1.36 -2.08 -2.43
CA VAL A 5 0.82 -2.52 -3.72
C VAL A 5 0.79 -1.36 -4.71
N CYS A 6 0.41 -0.17 -4.27
CA CYS A 6 0.47 1.04 -5.10
C CYS A 6 1.89 1.34 -5.55
N ALA A 7 2.86 1.20 -4.66
CA ALA A 7 4.27 1.41 -4.99
C ALA A 7 4.76 0.39 -6.02
N GLU A 8 4.39 -0.88 -5.86
CA GLU A 8 4.74 -1.93 -6.82
C GLU A 8 4.18 -1.64 -8.21
N CYS A 9 2.94 -1.18 -8.28
CA CYS A 9 2.29 -0.83 -9.54
C CYS A 9 2.69 0.54 -10.07
N LYS A 10 3.42 1.33 -9.30
CA LYS A 10 3.71 2.75 -9.60
C LYS A 10 2.43 3.52 -9.90
N ASN A 11 1.37 3.22 -9.18
CA ASN A 11 0.05 3.78 -9.42
C ASN A 11 -0.65 4.11 -8.11
N TYR A 12 -0.80 5.40 -7.83
CA TYR A 12 -1.51 5.90 -6.65
C TYR A 12 -2.89 6.44 -6.99
N PHE A 13 -3.36 6.21 -8.22
CA PHE A 13 -4.71 6.58 -8.66
C PHE A 13 -5.00 8.06 -8.48
N ILE A 14 -4.09 8.92 -8.94
CA ILE A 14 -4.22 10.37 -8.85
C ILE A 14 -4.08 11.03 -10.21
N GLN A 15 -4.66 12.23 -10.31
CA GLN A 15 -4.37 13.17 -11.39
C GLN A 15 -3.43 14.24 -10.82
N LYS A 16 -2.23 14.34 -11.39
CA LYS A 16 -1.14 15.15 -10.85
C LYS A 16 -1.55 16.59 -10.52
N ASP A 17 -2.26 17.24 -11.43
CA ASP A 17 -2.61 18.64 -11.28
C ASP A 17 -3.85 18.90 -10.42
N VAL A 18 -4.57 17.85 -10.05
CA VAL A 18 -5.85 17.95 -9.32
C VAL A 18 -5.74 17.38 -7.92
N ASP A 19 -5.08 16.26 -7.77
CA ASP A 19 -5.13 15.44 -6.56
C ASP A 19 -3.92 15.62 -5.63
N ILE A 20 -2.86 16.27 -6.09
CA ILE A 20 -1.68 16.56 -5.26
C ILE A 20 -1.85 17.95 -4.65
N HIS A 21 -1.96 18.00 -3.33
CA HIS A 21 -2.16 19.23 -2.58
C HIS A 21 -0.94 19.53 -1.71
N VAL A 22 -0.15 20.52 -2.12
CA VAL A 22 1.06 20.94 -1.41
C VAL A 22 0.70 22.06 -0.45
N SER A 23 1.04 21.91 0.83
CA SER A 23 0.75 22.91 1.85
C SER A 23 1.56 22.65 3.13
N ASN A 24 1.39 23.52 4.09
CA ASN A 24 1.80 23.27 5.46
C ASN A 24 0.71 22.49 6.16
N TYR A 25 1.07 21.32 6.67
CA TYR A 25 0.13 20.43 7.37
C TYR A 25 0.54 20.26 8.83
N THR A 26 -0.45 20.09 9.68
CA THR A 26 -0.25 19.81 11.10
C THR A 26 -1.00 18.54 11.46
N VAL A 27 -0.34 17.65 12.17
CA VAL A 27 -0.97 16.48 12.79
C VAL A 27 -1.02 16.71 14.27
N THR A 28 -2.23 16.75 14.84
CA THR A 28 -2.47 16.90 16.27
C THR A 28 -3.54 15.90 16.69
N ASN A 29 -3.27 15.14 17.76
CA ASN A 29 -4.18 14.10 18.25
C ASN A 29 -4.60 13.13 17.14
N HIS A 30 -3.63 12.70 16.33
CA HIS A 30 -3.84 11.77 15.21
C HIS A 30 -4.72 12.33 14.09
N GLN A 31 -4.86 13.63 14.01
CA GLN A 31 -5.65 14.27 12.96
C GLN A 31 -4.77 15.22 12.15
N ILE A 32 -4.74 14.98 10.84
CA ILE A 32 -4.05 15.85 9.91
C ILE A 32 -4.99 16.96 9.42
N GLY A 33 -4.48 18.17 9.30
CA GLY A 33 -5.23 19.29 8.76
C GLY A 33 -4.31 20.35 8.16
N PRO A 34 -4.84 21.21 7.29
CA PRO A 34 -6.19 21.20 6.71
C PRO A 34 -6.31 20.27 5.50
N VAL A 35 -7.29 19.39 5.48
CA VAL A 35 -7.53 18.46 4.35
C VAL A 35 -9.01 18.48 3.94
N PRO A 36 -9.56 19.65 3.56
CA PRO A 36 -10.99 19.73 3.22
C PRO A 36 -11.36 18.97 1.95
N PHE A 37 -10.37 18.61 1.14
CA PHE A 37 -10.54 17.85 -0.10
C PHE A 37 -10.68 16.34 0.15
N LEU A 38 -10.40 15.86 1.36
CA LEU A 38 -10.53 14.43 1.68
C LEU A 38 -11.93 14.11 2.21
N LYS A 39 -12.45 12.98 1.77
CA LYS A 39 -13.70 12.44 2.26
C LYS A 39 -13.43 11.30 3.22
N ASN A 40 -14.35 11.07 4.15
CA ASN A 40 -14.24 9.95 5.07
C ASN A 40 -14.23 8.64 4.29
N GLY A 41 -13.27 7.78 4.60
CA GLY A 41 -13.07 6.52 3.88
C GLY A 41 -12.23 6.62 2.62
N GLN A 42 -11.80 7.82 2.24
CA GLN A 42 -10.92 8.00 1.08
C GLN A 42 -9.48 7.70 1.44
N TYR A 43 -8.78 7.00 0.55
CA TYR A 43 -7.34 6.79 0.70
C TYR A 43 -6.58 8.06 0.32
N TYR A 44 -5.48 8.30 1.02
CA TYR A 44 -4.59 9.41 0.72
C TYR A 44 -3.14 9.03 1.03
N ARG A 45 -2.21 9.72 0.38
CA ARG A 45 -0.78 9.54 0.58
C ARG A 45 -0.17 10.81 1.12
N ILE A 46 0.68 10.69 2.13
CA ILE A 46 1.48 11.80 2.65
C ILE A 46 2.89 11.67 2.09
N VAL A 47 3.41 12.77 1.55
CA VAL A 47 4.76 12.86 0.99
C VAL A 47 5.44 14.10 1.56
N GLY A 48 6.67 13.94 2.04
CA GLY A 48 7.47 15.05 2.57
C GLY A 48 7.39 15.22 4.08
N SER A 49 6.77 14.29 4.79
CA SER A 49 6.74 14.26 6.24
C SER A 49 7.94 13.45 6.76
N ALA A 50 8.47 13.83 7.93
CA ALA A 50 9.52 13.06 8.58
C ALA A 50 8.98 11.80 9.28
N LEU A 51 7.76 11.87 9.81
CA LEU A 51 7.19 10.83 10.64
C LEU A 51 6.01 10.09 10.00
N ASN A 52 5.35 10.69 9.03
CA ASN A 52 4.04 10.22 8.58
C ASN A 52 3.95 9.87 7.08
N ASP A 53 5.05 9.81 6.35
CA ASP A 53 4.99 9.41 4.95
C ASP A 53 4.36 8.02 4.81
N GLY A 54 3.41 7.88 3.89
CA GLY A 54 2.70 6.63 3.68
C GLY A 54 1.32 6.82 3.12
N VAL A 55 0.57 5.72 3.04
CA VAL A 55 -0.81 5.69 2.54
C VAL A 55 -1.74 5.32 3.69
N TYR A 56 -2.81 6.08 3.84
CA TYR A 56 -3.77 5.93 4.93
C TYR A 56 -5.19 6.00 4.40
N LYS A 57 -6.12 5.44 5.15
CA LYS A 57 -7.55 5.59 4.89
C LYS A 57 -8.11 6.64 5.85
N HIS A 58 -8.60 7.74 5.30
CA HIS A 58 -9.09 8.86 6.10
C HIS A 58 -10.26 8.44 6.99
N GLY A 59 -10.16 8.77 8.26
CA GLY A 59 -11.17 8.42 9.26
C GLY A 59 -11.00 7.02 9.89
N THR A 60 -10.19 6.15 9.29
CA THR A 60 -9.96 4.79 9.81
C THR A 60 -8.53 4.61 10.30
N ASP A 61 -7.55 5.08 9.54
CA ASP A 61 -6.14 4.89 9.85
C ASP A 61 -5.52 6.08 10.58
N ASP A 62 -6.32 7.04 10.99
CA ASP A 62 -5.84 8.29 11.61
C ASP A 62 -5.04 8.03 12.90
N LEU A 63 -5.33 6.95 13.62
CA LEU A 63 -4.59 6.61 14.84
C LEU A 63 -3.12 6.27 14.60
N GLN A 64 -2.74 6.00 13.35
CA GLN A 64 -1.37 5.71 12.98
C GLN A 64 -0.53 6.98 12.81
N LEU A 65 -1.17 8.13 12.68
CA LEU A 65 -0.47 9.40 12.49
C LEU A 65 0.15 9.89 13.80
N GLN A 66 1.36 10.43 13.69
CA GLN A 66 2.09 11.01 14.82
C GLN A 66 2.04 12.53 14.72
N ASP A 67 2.02 13.20 15.87
CA ASP A 67 1.99 14.65 15.94
C ASP A 67 3.22 15.24 15.24
N GLU A 68 2.99 16.16 14.32
CA GLU A 68 4.04 16.76 13.50
C GLU A 68 3.52 18.00 12.76
N GLU A 69 4.38 18.97 12.52
CA GLU A 69 4.14 20.03 11.55
C GLU A 69 5.12 19.84 10.40
N PHE A 70 4.61 19.88 9.16
CA PHE A 70 5.47 19.72 8.00
C PHE A 70 4.94 20.46 6.78
N TYR A 71 5.85 20.81 5.88
CA TYR A 71 5.52 21.29 4.56
C TYR A 71 5.72 20.14 3.58
N GLY A 72 4.65 19.73 2.94
CA GLY A 72 4.69 18.59 2.03
C GLY A 72 3.43 18.48 1.21
N ALA A 73 3.13 17.27 0.75
CA ALA A 73 1.98 17.02 -0.11
C ALA A 73 1.06 15.96 0.48
N VAL A 74 -0.23 16.16 0.29
CA VAL A 74 -1.25 15.13 0.50
C VAL A 74 -1.86 14.81 -0.86
N TRP A 75 -1.80 13.55 -1.24
CA TRP A 75 -2.35 13.03 -2.50
C TRP A 75 -3.72 12.42 -2.24
N ALA A 76 -4.76 13.06 -2.75
CA ALA A 76 -6.13 12.55 -2.64
C ALA A 76 -6.33 11.43 -3.67
N MET A 77 -6.30 10.19 -3.22
CA MET A 77 -6.32 9.03 -4.09
C MET A 77 -7.75 8.66 -4.49
N ARG A 78 -7.92 8.18 -5.73
CA ARG A 78 -9.20 7.72 -6.28
C ARG A 78 -9.12 6.22 -6.55
N VAL A 79 -8.93 5.44 -5.51
CA VAL A 79 -8.67 4.00 -5.63
C VAL A 79 -9.93 3.26 -6.06
N PRO A 80 -9.89 2.50 -7.17
CA PRO A 80 -11.03 1.70 -7.59
C PRO A 80 -11.35 0.61 -6.57
N ARG A 81 -12.62 0.26 -6.48
CA ARG A 81 -13.08 -0.77 -5.55
C ARG A 81 -12.44 -2.13 -5.82
N ASP A 82 -12.31 -2.50 -7.07
CA ASP A 82 -11.71 -3.78 -7.45
C ASP A 82 -10.22 -3.84 -7.09
N PHE A 83 -9.52 -2.70 -7.09
CA PHE A 83 -8.15 -2.63 -6.59
C PHE A 83 -8.10 -2.84 -5.07
N VAL A 84 -9.03 -2.25 -4.33
CA VAL A 84 -9.12 -2.46 -2.88
C VAL A 84 -9.39 -3.94 -2.58
N GLU A 85 -10.26 -4.57 -3.35
CA GLU A 85 -10.56 -6.00 -3.22
C GLU A 85 -9.32 -6.84 -3.51
N LEU A 86 -8.54 -6.48 -4.53
CA LEU A 86 -7.29 -7.16 -4.85
C LEU A 86 -6.28 -7.03 -3.70
N VAL A 87 -6.17 -5.85 -3.10
CA VAL A 87 -5.30 -5.65 -1.93
C VAL A 87 -5.72 -6.56 -0.78
N SER A 88 -7.02 -6.71 -0.55
CA SER A 88 -7.54 -7.62 0.49
C SER A 88 -7.17 -9.08 0.19
N GLU A 89 -7.23 -9.50 -1.06
CA GLU A 89 -6.79 -10.83 -1.46
C GLU A 89 -5.29 -11.02 -1.21
N ILE A 90 -4.50 -10.01 -1.51
CA ILE A 90 -3.05 -10.04 -1.28
C ILE A 90 -2.74 -10.15 0.22
N GLU A 91 -3.44 -9.38 1.04
CA GLU A 91 -3.26 -9.43 2.50
C GLU A 91 -3.62 -10.81 3.06
N ALA A 92 -4.71 -11.40 2.59
CA ALA A 92 -5.13 -12.73 3.02
C ALA A 92 -4.10 -13.80 2.61
N TRP A 93 -3.60 -13.72 1.38
CA TRP A 93 -2.57 -14.62 0.88
C TRP A 93 -1.27 -14.49 1.69
N GLU A 94 -0.84 -13.25 1.91
CA GLU A 94 0.37 -12.94 2.66
C GLU A 94 0.30 -13.48 4.08
N SER A 95 -0.82 -13.25 4.76
CA SER A 95 -1.04 -13.74 6.12
C SER A 95 -0.95 -15.28 6.19
N GLU A 96 -1.56 -15.94 5.23
CA GLU A 96 -1.59 -17.41 5.17
C GLU A 96 -0.21 -17.99 4.87
N HIS A 97 0.50 -17.41 3.90
CA HIS A 97 1.76 -17.94 3.41
C HIS A 97 2.97 -17.48 4.21
N SER A 98 2.92 -16.32 4.79
CA SER A 98 3.96 -15.83 5.68
C SER A 98 4.05 -16.73 6.92
N ALA A 99 2.92 -17.13 7.47
CA ALA A 99 2.87 -18.06 8.60
C ALA A 99 3.46 -19.43 8.21
N ALA A 100 3.14 -19.91 7.02
CA ALA A 100 3.65 -21.19 6.50
C ALA A 100 5.18 -21.15 6.30
N LEU A 101 5.68 -20.04 5.74
CA LEU A 101 7.12 -19.88 5.50
C LEU A 101 7.93 -19.75 6.78
N ASN A 102 7.35 -19.16 7.81
CA ASN A 102 8.01 -18.94 9.10
C ASN A 102 7.77 -20.05 10.10
N GLY A 103 6.93 -21.03 9.75
CA GLY A 103 6.63 -22.16 10.64
C GLY A 103 7.72 -23.22 10.59
N PRO A 104 7.95 -23.96 11.70
CA PRO A 104 8.96 -24.99 11.75
C PRO A 104 8.65 -26.20 10.87
N PHE A 105 7.42 -26.36 10.43
CA PHE A 105 6.98 -27.50 9.61
C PHE A 105 6.78 -27.15 8.15
N SER A 106 7.15 -25.97 7.75
CA SER A 106 6.91 -25.50 6.38
C SER A 106 7.56 -26.39 5.31
N SER A 107 8.73 -26.95 5.59
CA SER A 107 9.44 -27.77 4.62
C SER A 107 8.80 -29.15 4.44
N GLU A 108 8.24 -29.72 5.48
CA GLU A 108 7.63 -31.07 5.43
C GLU A 108 6.19 -31.04 4.92
N SER A 109 5.41 -30.11 5.44
CA SER A 109 3.99 -30.02 5.13
C SER A 109 3.71 -29.45 3.75
N PHE A 110 4.66 -28.77 3.16
CA PHE A 110 4.49 -28.03 1.93
C PHE A 110 5.61 -28.24 0.92
N ASP A 111 6.07 -29.48 0.76
CA ASP A 111 7.16 -29.78 -0.17
C ASP A 111 6.90 -29.23 -1.58
N ASN A 112 5.75 -29.54 -2.15
CA ASN A 112 5.38 -29.04 -3.47
C ASN A 112 5.21 -27.53 -3.47
N TYR A 113 4.75 -27.00 -2.38
CA TYR A 113 4.51 -25.59 -2.19
C TYR A 113 5.83 -24.85 -2.05
N SER A 114 6.74 -25.36 -1.22
CA SER A 114 8.07 -24.78 -1.06
C SER A 114 8.83 -24.76 -2.37
N TYR A 115 8.69 -25.82 -3.17
CA TYR A 115 9.30 -25.89 -4.49
C TYR A 115 8.77 -24.79 -5.41
N THR A 116 7.46 -24.55 -5.40
CA THR A 116 6.84 -23.47 -6.17
C THR A 116 7.29 -22.10 -5.67
N LEU A 117 7.32 -21.91 -4.35
CA LEU A 117 7.72 -20.65 -3.74
C LEU A 117 9.18 -20.29 -4.01
N ALA A 118 10.04 -21.29 -4.12
CA ALA A 118 11.45 -21.07 -4.40
C ALA A 118 11.71 -20.65 -5.85
N LYS A 119 10.74 -20.72 -6.72
CA LYS A 119 10.89 -20.43 -8.15
C LYS A 119 10.33 -19.08 -8.56
N SER A 120 10.59 -18.05 -7.79
CA SER A 120 10.25 -16.72 -8.23
C SER A 120 11.15 -16.27 -9.38
N GLU A 121 10.65 -15.38 -10.22
CA GLU A 121 11.45 -14.75 -11.25
C GLU A 121 12.56 -13.94 -10.59
N GLY A 122 13.77 -14.08 -11.09
CA GLY A 122 14.94 -13.40 -10.52
C GLY A 122 15.64 -14.14 -9.39
N GLY A 123 15.19 -15.34 -9.04
CA GLY A 123 15.88 -16.20 -8.09
C GLY A 123 15.68 -15.89 -6.61
N GLY A 124 14.80 -14.94 -6.27
CA GLY A 124 14.46 -14.63 -4.89
C GLY A 124 13.33 -15.50 -4.35
N ALA A 125 12.93 -15.26 -3.11
CA ALA A 125 11.79 -15.92 -2.52
C ALA A 125 10.51 -15.55 -3.27
N TYR A 126 9.59 -16.52 -3.37
CA TYR A 126 8.29 -16.28 -3.98
C TYR A 126 7.43 -15.41 -3.05
N THR A 127 6.99 -14.28 -3.54
CA THR A 127 6.23 -13.30 -2.76
C THR A 127 4.86 -13.04 -3.40
N TRP A 128 4.06 -12.21 -2.73
CA TRP A 128 2.78 -11.78 -3.30
C TRP A 128 2.96 -11.07 -4.65
N LYS A 129 4.09 -10.42 -4.86
CA LYS A 129 4.41 -9.75 -6.13
C LYS A 129 4.44 -10.74 -7.29
N ASP A 130 4.99 -11.92 -7.04
CA ASP A 130 5.03 -13.00 -8.03
C ASP A 130 3.67 -13.67 -8.20
N HIS A 131 3.00 -13.95 -7.09
CA HIS A 131 1.73 -14.67 -7.10
C HIS A 131 0.63 -13.89 -7.79
N PHE A 132 0.55 -12.59 -7.56
CA PHE A 132 -0.48 -11.70 -8.11
C PHE A 132 -0.02 -10.93 -9.33
N LYS A 133 1.12 -11.27 -9.93
CA LYS A 133 1.71 -10.55 -11.06
C LYS A 133 0.71 -10.29 -12.18
N GLY A 134 -0.05 -11.31 -12.57
CA GLY A 134 -1.03 -11.19 -13.64
C GLY A 134 -2.13 -10.18 -13.34
N LYS A 135 -2.65 -10.20 -12.13
CA LYS A 135 -3.68 -9.26 -11.70
C LYS A 135 -3.13 -7.85 -11.53
N LEU A 136 -1.91 -7.74 -11.02
CA LEU A 136 -1.25 -6.45 -10.80
C LEU A 136 -0.92 -5.76 -12.12
N ASN A 137 -0.61 -6.51 -13.17
CA ASN A 137 -0.25 -5.93 -14.46
C ASN A 137 -1.35 -5.03 -15.03
N GLY A 138 -2.60 -5.27 -14.70
CA GLY A 138 -3.72 -4.43 -15.10
C GLY A 138 -3.69 -3.03 -14.51
N TYR A 139 -2.94 -2.84 -13.43
CA TYR A 139 -2.85 -1.56 -12.74
C TYR A 139 -1.48 -0.90 -12.85
N ARG A 140 -0.48 -1.59 -13.39
CA ARG A 140 0.89 -1.08 -13.46
C ARG A 140 1.01 0.12 -14.40
N ARG A 141 1.82 1.09 -13.97
CA ARG A 141 2.22 2.24 -14.76
C ARG A 141 3.74 2.26 -14.91
N LEU A 142 4.23 2.87 -15.98
CA LEU A 142 5.67 2.97 -16.24
C LEU A 142 6.34 4.00 -15.32
N PHE A 143 5.62 5.08 -15.03
CA PHE A 143 6.16 6.19 -14.24
C PHE A 143 5.16 6.62 -13.19
N LEU A 144 5.68 7.10 -12.05
CA LEU A 144 4.86 7.83 -11.09
C LEU A 144 4.46 9.19 -11.69
N PRO A 145 3.27 9.68 -11.35
CA PRO A 145 2.81 10.98 -11.83
C PRO A 145 3.65 12.14 -11.33
#